data_6e76eeb0b587196fdc1df16eaaa5987c
#
_entry.id   6e76eeb0b587196fdc1df16eaaa5987c
#
_cell.length_a   1.000
_cell.length_b   1.000
_cell.length_c   1.000
_cell.angle_alpha   90.00
_cell.angle_beta   90.00
_cell.angle_gamma   90.00
#
_symmetry.space_group_name_H-M   'P 1'
#
loop_
_entity.id
_entity.type
_entity.pdbx_description
1 polymer ?
#
loop_
_entity_poly.entity_id
_entity_poly.type
_entity_poly.pdbx_seq_one_letter_code
_entity_poly.pdbx_strand_id
1 'polypeptide(L)'
;YPKSELTICGKKIYKSTVKLEEGDIFIAMSDGCPHAGIGIAYNFGWKREDIIQFMETMSVAGYAAKSLSTILIDEVNRLYDGKPGDDATACVVKIRKRVPMNMLFGPPSNRDDCNRMMALFFSKEGKHIVCGGTTSSIAAKYLGKPVRASLNFVQSDIPPTAEIEGVDLVTEGVITVNKVVEYAHDVIGENRLYEKWSYGHDGASLICQLLFEEATDINFFVGKAVNPAHQNPDLPINFNIKMNLV
;
A
#
# COMPACT_ATOMS: atom_id res chain seq x y z
N TYR A 1 -6.74 -30.70 -4.05
CA TYR A 1 -5.43 -31.11 -3.47
C TYR A 1 -5.60 -32.45 -2.76
N PRO A 2 -4.58 -33.34 -2.79
CA PRO A 2 -4.64 -34.60 -2.06
C PRO A 2 -4.78 -34.33 -0.56
N LYS A 3 -5.75 -35.00 0.06
CA LYS A 3 -6.01 -34.87 1.50
C LYS A 3 -5.55 -36.14 2.20
N SER A 4 -4.76 -35.99 3.28
CA SER A 4 -4.48 -37.08 4.22
C SER A 4 -5.30 -36.84 5.50
N GLU A 5 -5.92 -37.93 6.03
CA GLU A 5 -6.64 -37.86 7.27
C GLU A 5 -5.68 -38.15 8.45
N LEU A 6 -5.73 -37.29 9.45
CA LEU A 6 -5.01 -37.43 10.71
C LEU A 6 -6.02 -37.45 11.84
N THR A 7 -5.77 -38.27 12.88
CA THR A 7 -6.57 -38.23 14.10
C THR A 7 -5.73 -37.64 15.23
N ILE A 8 -6.14 -36.51 15.77
CA ILE A 8 -5.49 -35.83 16.89
C ILE A 8 -6.52 -35.64 18.00
N CYS A 9 -6.24 -36.14 19.19
CA CYS A 9 -7.13 -36.07 20.34
C CYS A 9 -8.57 -36.56 20.02
N GLY A 10 -8.68 -37.65 19.25
CA GLY A 10 -9.98 -38.24 18.86
C GLY A 10 -10.75 -37.46 17.76
N LYS A 11 -10.21 -36.37 17.26
CA LYS A 11 -10.81 -35.57 16.17
C LYS A 11 -10.12 -35.87 14.85
N LYS A 12 -10.91 -36.05 13.80
CA LYS A 12 -10.42 -36.17 12.42
C LYS A 12 -10.01 -34.82 11.88
N ILE A 13 -8.77 -34.70 11.38
CA ILE A 13 -8.21 -33.53 10.76
C ILE A 13 -7.74 -33.89 9.35
N TYR A 14 -8.08 -33.10 8.38
CA TYR A 14 -7.59 -33.27 7.00
C TYR A 14 -6.40 -32.35 6.75
N LYS A 15 -5.31 -32.94 6.29
CA LYS A 15 -4.08 -32.23 5.91
C LYS A 15 -3.86 -32.31 4.42
N SER A 16 -3.55 -31.16 3.81
CA SER A 16 -3.04 -31.06 2.44
C SER A 16 -1.69 -30.38 2.44
N THR A 17 -0.80 -30.83 1.57
CA THR A 17 0.51 -30.16 1.33
C THR A 17 0.54 -29.68 -0.10
N VAL A 18 0.84 -28.41 -0.29
CA VAL A 18 0.85 -27.75 -1.58
C VAL A 18 2.22 -27.11 -1.80
N LYS A 19 2.80 -27.27 -2.98
CA LYS A 19 3.97 -26.49 -3.41
C LYS A 19 3.50 -25.09 -3.75
N LEU A 20 4.13 -24.07 -3.17
CA LEU A 20 3.80 -22.68 -3.43
C LEU A 20 4.48 -22.21 -4.72
N GLU A 21 3.73 -21.47 -5.53
CA GLU A 21 4.22 -20.80 -6.73
C GLU A 21 3.91 -19.30 -6.64
N GLU A 22 4.70 -18.49 -7.36
CA GLU A 22 4.46 -17.05 -7.42
C GLU A 22 3.10 -16.77 -8.07
N GLY A 23 2.30 -15.94 -7.45
CA GLY A 23 0.94 -15.63 -7.86
C GLY A 23 -0.13 -16.44 -7.15
N ASP A 24 0.24 -17.49 -6.39
CA ASP A 24 -0.73 -18.24 -5.60
C ASP A 24 -1.42 -17.34 -4.57
N ILE A 25 -2.73 -17.51 -4.45
CA ILE A 25 -3.55 -16.81 -3.46
C ILE A 25 -4.33 -17.84 -2.65
N PHE A 26 -4.16 -17.78 -1.34
CA PHE A 26 -4.91 -18.59 -0.38
C PHE A 26 -5.89 -17.70 0.37
N ILE A 27 -7.15 -18.13 0.41
CA ILE A 27 -8.21 -17.40 1.10
C ILE A 27 -8.80 -18.34 2.14
N ALA A 28 -8.68 -17.96 3.41
CA ALA A 28 -9.39 -18.57 4.51
C ALA A 28 -10.52 -17.64 4.95
N MET A 29 -11.72 -18.19 5.14
CA MET A 29 -12.89 -17.40 5.54
C MET A 29 -13.76 -18.18 6.52
N SER A 30 -14.49 -17.45 7.38
CA SER A 30 -15.54 -18.03 8.20
C SER A 30 -16.79 -18.31 7.36
N ASP A 31 -17.71 -19.09 7.91
CA ASP A 31 -18.96 -19.47 7.26
C ASP A 31 -19.94 -18.29 7.04
N GLY A 32 -19.77 -17.18 7.75
CA GLY A 32 -20.48 -15.95 7.46
C GLY A 32 -20.28 -15.44 6.02
N CYS A 33 -19.14 -15.71 5.38
CA CYS A 33 -18.93 -15.33 3.99
C CYS A 33 -19.79 -16.15 3.01
N PRO A 34 -19.78 -17.50 3.02
CA PRO A 34 -20.68 -18.30 2.19
C PRO A 34 -22.17 -18.12 2.51
N HIS A 35 -22.51 -17.75 3.74
CA HIS A 35 -23.91 -17.51 4.12
C HIS A 35 -24.41 -16.12 3.72
N ALA A 36 -23.55 -15.25 3.21
CA ALA A 36 -23.95 -13.92 2.79
C ALA A 36 -25.06 -13.95 1.75
N GLY A 37 -26.05 -13.08 1.92
CA GLY A 37 -27.16 -12.93 1.00
C GLY A 37 -28.25 -13.97 1.11
N ILE A 38 -28.24 -14.90 2.08
CA ILE A 38 -29.33 -15.86 2.31
C ILE A 38 -30.65 -15.12 2.53
N GLY A 39 -31.67 -15.46 1.72
CA GLY A 39 -33.00 -14.87 1.81
C GLY A 39 -33.09 -13.42 1.28
N ILE A 40 -32.00 -12.84 0.80
CA ILE A 40 -31.91 -11.48 0.22
C ILE A 40 -31.54 -11.60 -1.27
N ALA A 41 -30.30 -11.94 -1.55
CA ALA A 41 -29.76 -12.03 -2.91
C ALA A 41 -29.73 -13.48 -3.43
N TYR A 42 -29.64 -14.46 -2.54
CA TYR A 42 -29.52 -15.87 -2.85
C TYR A 42 -30.39 -16.75 -1.95
N ASN A 43 -30.91 -17.86 -2.50
CA ASN A 43 -31.69 -18.82 -1.70
C ASN A 43 -30.83 -19.61 -0.72
N PHE A 44 -29.57 -19.88 -1.07
CA PHE A 44 -28.63 -20.75 -0.32
C PHE A 44 -27.31 -20.07 0.04
N GLY A 45 -27.27 -18.72 0.00
CA GLY A 45 -26.06 -17.94 0.24
C GLY A 45 -25.14 -17.85 -0.97
N TRP A 46 -23.99 -17.20 -0.75
CA TRP A 46 -22.97 -16.99 -1.78
C TRP A 46 -22.11 -18.24 -1.91
N LYS A 47 -22.34 -19.04 -2.94
CA LYS A 47 -21.66 -20.32 -3.11
C LYS A 47 -20.14 -20.15 -3.22
N ARG A 48 -19.41 -21.15 -2.72
CA ARG A 48 -17.96 -21.15 -2.77
C ARG A 48 -17.39 -20.94 -4.17
N GLU A 49 -18.01 -21.54 -5.17
CA GLU A 49 -17.63 -21.41 -6.59
C GLU A 49 -17.76 -19.98 -7.08
N ASP A 50 -18.83 -19.28 -6.67
CA ASP A 50 -19.06 -17.87 -7.02
C ASP A 50 -18.05 -16.95 -6.31
N ILE A 51 -17.71 -17.23 -5.04
CA ILE A 51 -16.65 -16.54 -4.31
C ILE A 51 -15.29 -16.72 -5.01
N ILE A 52 -14.97 -17.93 -5.44
CA ILE A 52 -13.72 -18.21 -6.18
C ILE A 52 -13.70 -17.39 -7.46
N GLN A 53 -14.74 -17.43 -8.28
CA GLN A 53 -14.81 -16.67 -9.53
C GLN A 53 -14.70 -15.16 -9.30
N PHE A 54 -15.35 -14.64 -8.28
CA PHE A 54 -15.26 -13.24 -7.90
C PHE A 54 -13.82 -12.88 -7.53
N MET A 55 -13.18 -13.66 -6.66
CA MET A 55 -11.81 -13.39 -6.21
C MET A 55 -10.77 -13.60 -7.32
N GLU A 56 -10.97 -14.55 -8.23
CA GLU A 56 -10.13 -14.69 -9.43
C GLU A 56 -10.19 -13.43 -10.29
N THR A 57 -11.40 -12.90 -10.52
CA THR A 57 -11.59 -11.65 -11.27
C THR A 57 -10.86 -10.48 -10.62
N MET A 58 -10.98 -10.33 -9.28
CA MET A 58 -10.33 -9.26 -8.53
C MET A 58 -8.79 -9.45 -8.49
N SER A 59 -8.30 -10.69 -8.47
CA SER A 59 -6.86 -10.97 -8.43
C SER A 59 -6.12 -10.51 -9.68
N VAL A 60 -6.77 -10.54 -10.85
CA VAL A 60 -6.22 -10.08 -12.14
C VAL A 60 -5.92 -8.57 -12.11
N ALA A 61 -6.66 -7.79 -11.33
CA ALA A 61 -6.43 -6.35 -11.16
C ALA A 61 -5.13 -6.00 -10.41
N GLY A 62 -4.45 -7.01 -9.81
CA GLY A 62 -3.14 -6.82 -9.20
C GLY A 62 -3.14 -6.42 -7.72
N TYR A 63 -4.31 -6.31 -7.08
CA TYR A 63 -4.44 -5.89 -5.68
C TYR A 63 -3.56 -6.68 -4.72
N ALA A 64 -3.09 -6.01 -3.65
CA ALA A 64 -2.42 -6.65 -2.52
C ALA A 64 -3.40 -7.52 -1.70
N ALA A 65 -2.85 -8.39 -0.86
CA ALA A 65 -3.65 -9.29 -0.03
C ALA A 65 -4.63 -8.53 0.89
N LYS A 66 -4.23 -7.37 1.43
CA LYS A 66 -5.10 -6.53 2.27
C LYS A 66 -6.28 -6.00 1.47
N SER A 67 -6.05 -5.42 0.30
CA SER A 67 -7.11 -4.90 -0.57
C SER A 67 -8.06 -6.01 -1.03
N LEU A 68 -7.53 -7.18 -1.39
CA LEU A 68 -8.35 -8.35 -1.73
C LEU A 68 -9.24 -8.80 -0.55
N SER A 69 -8.74 -8.78 0.69
CA SER A 69 -9.57 -9.14 1.84
C SER A 69 -10.64 -8.09 2.12
N THR A 70 -10.33 -6.80 1.91
CA THR A 70 -11.31 -5.71 2.03
C THR A 70 -12.42 -5.87 0.98
N ILE A 71 -12.06 -6.05 -0.29
CA ILE A 71 -13.00 -6.25 -1.41
C ILE A 71 -13.93 -7.44 -1.13
N LEU A 72 -13.39 -8.55 -0.60
CA LEU A 72 -14.20 -9.73 -0.25
C LEU A 72 -15.21 -9.41 0.87
N ILE A 73 -14.77 -8.73 1.93
CA ILE A 73 -15.66 -8.37 3.05
C ILE A 73 -16.68 -7.29 2.66
N ASP A 74 -16.30 -6.34 1.81
CA ASP A 74 -17.23 -5.33 1.29
C ASP A 74 -18.35 -5.98 0.46
N GLU A 75 -18.01 -6.97 -0.39
CA GLU A 75 -19.01 -7.72 -1.13
C GLU A 75 -19.91 -8.56 -0.22
N VAL A 76 -19.33 -9.21 0.81
CA VAL A 76 -20.11 -9.92 1.85
C VAL A 76 -21.09 -8.98 2.52
N ASN A 77 -20.63 -7.80 2.93
CA ASN A 77 -21.48 -6.79 3.60
C ASN A 77 -22.59 -6.27 2.65
N ARG A 78 -22.28 -6.08 1.37
CA ARG A 78 -23.25 -5.71 0.34
C ARG A 78 -24.33 -6.78 0.18
N LEU A 79 -23.96 -8.05 0.17
CA LEU A 79 -24.89 -9.17 0.06
C LEU A 79 -25.81 -9.30 1.27
N TYR A 80 -25.33 -8.90 2.46
CA TYR A 80 -26.14 -8.81 3.67
C TYR A 80 -26.99 -7.53 3.78
N ASP A 81 -26.96 -6.66 2.76
CA ASP A 81 -27.64 -5.35 2.79
C ASP A 81 -27.20 -4.51 4.00
N GLY A 82 -25.91 -4.58 4.35
CA GLY A 82 -25.31 -3.88 5.50
C GLY A 82 -25.77 -4.39 6.87
N LYS A 83 -26.45 -5.53 6.94
CA LYS A 83 -26.93 -6.14 8.18
C LYS A 83 -26.50 -7.59 8.26
N PRO A 84 -25.21 -7.85 8.58
CA PRO A 84 -24.69 -9.22 8.61
C PRO A 84 -25.46 -10.07 9.61
N GLY A 85 -25.85 -11.27 9.16
CA GLY A 85 -26.56 -12.24 9.99
C GLY A 85 -25.60 -13.15 10.79
N ASP A 86 -24.30 -13.10 10.49
CA ASP A 86 -23.26 -13.86 11.13
C ASP A 86 -21.92 -13.14 11.03
N ASP A 87 -20.96 -13.50 11.88
CA ASP A 87 -19.60 -12.96 11.86
C ASP A 87 -18.85 -13.40 10.60
N ALA A 88 -18.46 -12.44 9.78
CA ALA A 88 -17.71 -12.68 8.55
C ALA A 88 -16.25 -12.26 8.71
N THR A 89 -15.35 -13.23 8.56
CA THR A 89 -13.90 -13.01 8.62
C THR A 89 -13.24 -13.56 7.36
N ALA A 90 -12.31 -12.80 6.79
CA ALA A 90 -11.49 -13.23 5.66
C ALA A 90 -10.01 -12.97 5.91
N CYS A 91 -9.18 -13.96 5.56
CA CYS A 91 -7.73 -13.85 5.56
C CYS A 91 -7.21 -14.22 4.16
N VAL A 92 -6.46 -13.32 3.54
CA VAL A 92 -5.86 -13.52 2.22
C VAL A 92 -4.35 -13.57 2.34
N VAL A 93 -3.75 -14.63 1.79
CA VAL A 93 -2.30 -14.81 1.69
C VAL A 93 -1.93 -14.88 0.22
N LYS A 94 -1.10 -13.93 -0.26
CA LYS A 94 -0.63 -13.86 -1.64
C LYS A 94 0.87 -14.16 -1.69
N ILE A 95 1.26 -15.13 -2.52
CA ILE A 95 2.66 -15.51 -2.74
C ILE A 95 3.23 -14.63 -3.86
N ARG A 96 4.28 -13.87 -3.56
CA ARG A 96 4.91 -12.97 -4.53
C ARG A 96 6.41 -12.86 -4.33
N LYS A 97 7.12 -12.42 -5.36
CA LYS A 97 8.54 -12.06 -5.24
C LYS A 97 8.73 -10.88 -4.30
N ARG A 98 9.94 -10.80 -3.76
CA ARG A 98 10.37 -9.66 -2.96
C ARG A 98 10.49 -8.41 -3.82
N VAL A 99 9.85 -7.31 -3.39
CA VAL A 99 9.87 -5.99 -4.04
C VAL A 99 10.24 -4.94 -3.00
N PRO A 100 11.52 -4.65 -2.78
CA PRO A 100 11.95 -3.61 -1.85
C PRO A 100 11.60 -2.22 -2.40
N MET A 101 11.18 -1.33 -1.50
CA MET A 101 10.96 0.09 -1.78
C MET A 101 11.83 0.93 -0.87
N ASN A 102 12.43 1.97 -1.43
CA ASN A 102 13.28 2.90 -0.69
C ASN A 102 12.65 4.29 -0.81
N MET A 103 12.25 4.87 0.30
CA MET A 103 11.62 6.19 0.34
C MET A 103 12.50 7.20 1.07
N LEU A 104 12.87 8.26 0.37
CA LEU A 104 13.72 9.32 0.88
C LEU A 104 12.93 10.62 1.03
N PHE A 105 12.96 11.21 2.22
CA PHE A 105 12.38 12.52 2.47
C PHE A 105 13.25 13.38 3.41
N GLY A 106 13.47 14.60 2.97
CA GLY A 106 14.31 15.58 3.63
C GLY A 106 15.81 15.38 3.43
N PRO A 107 16.58 16.46 3.36
CA PRO A 107 18.02 16.41 3.33
C PRO A 107 18.61 16.15 4.73
N PRO A 108 19.87 15.68 4.84
CA PRO A 108 20.55 15.56 6.11
C PRO A 108 20.79 16.95 6.74
N SER A 109 20.94 17.00 8.07
CA SER A 109 21.20 18.25 8.80
C SER A 109 22.52 18.90 8.38
N ASN A 110 23.56 18.09 8.16
CA ASN A 110 24.84 18.54 7.61
C ASN A 110 24.86 18.33 6.11
N ARG A 111 25.13 19.40 5.34
CA ARG A 111 25.23 19.34 3.88
C ARG A 111 26.34 18.43 3.37
N ASP A 112 27.40 18.25 4.12
CA ASP A 112 28.53 17.37 3.76
C ASP A 112 28.09 15.89 3.72
N ASP A 113 27.06 15.52 4.46
CA ASP A 113 26.51 14.17 4.48
C ASP A 113 25.59 13.88 3.27
N CYS A 114 25.25 14.86 2.43
CA CYS A 114 24.35 14.68 1.29
C CYS A 114 24.83 13.54 0.37
N ASN A 115 26.11 13.56 -0.02
CA ASN A 115 26.65 12.55 -0.91
C ASN A 115 26.62 11.15 -0.27
N ARG A 116 26.92 11.05 1.03
CA ARG A 116 26.89 9.79 1.76
C ARG A 116 25.46 9.24 1.85
N MET A 117 24.48 10.11 2.13
CA MET A 117 23.08 9.73 2.20
C MET A 117 22.55 9.25 0.83
N MET A 118 22.90 9.97 -0.25
CA MET A 118 22.52 9.57 -1.60
C MET A 118 23.19 8.26 -2.02
N ALA A 119 24.48 8.07 -1.73
CA ALA A 119 25.19 6.83 -2.00
C ALA A 119 24.53 5.65 -1.28
N LEU A 120 24.19 5.80 0.00
CA LEU A 120 23.49 4.77 0.76
C LEU A 120 22.08 4.49 0.21
N PHE A 121 21.32 5.53 -0.14
CA PHE A 121 19.99 5.40 -0.70
C PHE A 121 19.99 4.68 -2.04
N PHE A 122 20.78 5.12 -3.01
CA PHE A 122 20.84 4.52 -4.34
C PHE A 122 21.63 3.19 -4.40
N SER A 123 22.33 2.81 -3.34
CA SER A 123 22.94 1.47 -3.25
C SER A 123 21.95 0.37 -2.89
N LYS A 124 20.73 0.72 -2.47
CA LYS A 124 19.71 -0.25 -2.12
C LYS A 124 19.05 -0.81 -3.36
N GLU A 125 18.77 -2.11 -3.31
CA GLU A 125 17.94 -2.76 -4.33
C GLU A 125 16.49 -2.28 -4.26
N GLY A 126 15.79 -2.35 -5.40
CA GLY A 126 14.37 -2.04 -5.50
C GLY A 126 14.08 -0.64 -6.01
N LYS A 127 12.84 -0.22 -5.89
CA LYS A 127 12.36 1.08 -6.37
C LYS A 127 12.76 2.20 -5.43
N HIS A 128 12.96 3.39 -6.01
CA HIS A 128 13.37 4.59 -5.28
C HIS A 128 12.32 5.70 -5.39
N ILE A 129 11.84 6.17 -4.26
CA ILE A 129 10.85 7.26 -4.13
C ILE A 129 11.53 8.44 -3.45
N VAL A 130 11.50 9.62 -4.06
CA VAL A 130 12.09 10.83 -3.51
C VAL A 130 11.02 11.88 -3.28
N CYS A 131 10.87 12.32 -2.02
CA CYS A 131 9.86 13.28 -1.62
C CYS A 131 10.49 14.61 -1.18
N GLY A 132 10.01 15.70 -1.79
CA GLY A 132 10.39 17.08 -1.47
C GLY A 132 11.34 17.71 -2.48
N GLY A 133 11.07 18.96 -2.86
CA GLY A 133 11.82 19.67 -3.89
C GLY A 133 13.31 19.82 -3.60
N THR A 134 13.69 20.15 -2.36
CA THR A 134 15.11 20.23 -1.96
C THR A 134 15.77 18.85 -2.03
N THR A 135 15.09 17.81 -1.57
CA THR A 135 15.59 16.42 -1.61
C THR A 135 15.78 15.96 -3.05
N SER A 136 14.81 16.24 -3.92
CA SER A 136 14.85 15.92 -5.34
C SER A 136 16.00 16.64 -6.07
N SER A 137 16.25 17.91 -5.73
CA SER A 137 17.40 18.66 -6.29
C SER A 137 18.74 18.06 -5.87
N ILE A 138 18.85 17.55 -4.63
CA ILE A 138 20.08 16.87 -4.16
C ILE A 138 20.25 15.52 -4.88
N ALA A 139 19.17 14.74 -5.01
CA ALA A 139 19.18 13.46 -5.72
C ALA A 139 19.55 13.65 -7.20
N ALA A 140 18.95 14.62 -7.88
CA ALA A 140 19.24 14.96 -9.26
C ALA A 140 20.72 15.38 -9.46
N LYS A 141 21.24 16.21 -8.56
CA LYS A 141 22.66 16.62 -8.59
C LYS A 141 23.59 15.40 -8.39
N TYR A 142 23.26 14.51 -7.45
CA TYR A 142 24.03 13.29 -7.21
C TYR A 142 24.08 12.38 -8.44
N LEU A 143 22.92 12.20 -9.10
CA LEU A 143 22.81 11.39 -10.32
C LEU A 143 23.35 12.08 -11.57
N GLY A 144 23.63 13.38 -11.53
CA GLY A 144 23.99 14.17 -12.72
C GLY A 144 22.83 14.29 -13.72
N LYS A 145 21.57 14.27 -13.26
CA LYS A 145 20.37 14.28 -14.10
C LYS A 145 19.51 15.51 -13.80
N PRO A 146 18.76 16.04 -14.79
CA PRO A 146 17.82 17.15 -14.55
C PRO A 146 16.55 16.66 -13.83
N VAL A 147 15.95 17.56 -13.04
CA VAL A 147 14.57 17.42 -12.58
C VAL A 147 13.63 17.96 -13.66
N ARG A 148 12.66 17.19 -14.08
CA ARG A 148 11.63 17.58 -15.04
C ARG A 148 10.28 17.55 -14.36
N ALA A 149 9.50 18.64 -14.43
CA ALA A 149 8.12 18.62 -13.95
C ALA A 149 7.28 17.67 -14.81
N SER A 150 6.49 16.81 -14.19
CA SER A 150 5.51 16.01 -14.92
C SER A 150 4.40 16.92 -15.42
N LEU A 151 4.03 16.77 -16.70
CA LEU A 151 2.94 17.52 -17.31
C LEU A 151 1.54 16.92 -17.01
N ASN A 152 1.50 15.81 -16.30
CA ASN A 152 0.27 15.15 -15.90
C ASN A 152 -0.38 15.93 -14.75
N PHE A 153 -1.10 16.99 -15.09
CA PHE A 153 -1.91 17.74 -14.14
C PHE A 153 -3.16 16.91 -13.79
N VAL A 154 -3.16 16.35 -12.61
CA VAL A 154 -4.40 15.86 -11.97
C VAL A 154 -4.95 17.04 -11.17
N GLN A 155 -6.24 17.36 -11.35
CA GLN A 155 -6.94 18.33 -10.49
C GLN A 155 -7.03 17.73 -9.09
N SER A 156 -6.04 17.96 -8.25
CA SER A 156 -6.06 17.55 -6.85
C SER A 156 -5.37 18.61 -6.00
N ASP A 157 -5.69 18.65 -4.72
CA ASP A 157 -5.01 19.50 -3.73
C ASP A 157 -3.55 19.03 -3.47
N ILE A 158 -3.10 17.99 -4.17
CA ILE A 158 -1.76 17.45 -4.10
C ILE A 158 -0.93 18.00 -5.25
N PRO A 159 0.25 18.58 -4.98
CA PRO A 159 1.15 19.11 -6.00
C PRO A 159 1.56 18.06 -7.05
N PRO A 160 1.88 18.48 -8.29
CA PRO A 160 2.27 17.58 -9.35
C PRO A 160 3.57 16.84 -9.02
N THR A 161 3.74 15.67 -9.64
CA THR A 161 4.96 14.87 -9.58
C THR A 161 6.06 15.45 -10.47
N ALA A 162 7.29 14.96 -10.27
CA ALA A 162 8.42 15.25 -11.13
C ALA A 162 9.10 13.96 -11.57
N GLU A 163 10.03 14.07 -12.50
CA GLU A 163 10.80 12.98 -13.06
C GLU A 163 12.30 13.25 -12.92
N ILE A 164 13.04 12.24 -12.48
CA ILE A 164 14.50 12.18 -12.48
C ILE A 164 14.89 10.81 -13.03
N GLU A 165 15.70 10.75 -14.07
CA GLU A 165 16.18 9.48 -14.62
C GLU A 165 16.94 8.70 -13.57
N GLY A 166 16.48 7.47 -13.26
CA GLY A 166 17.02 6.62 -12.19
C GLY A 166 16.27 6.72 -10.85
N VAL A 167 15.13 7.44 -10.84
CA VAL A 167 14.20 7.49 -9.68
C VAL A 167 12.82 7.08 -10.16
N ASP A 168 12.17 6.16 -9.46
CA ASP A 168 10.87 5.60 -9.88
C ASP A 168 9.72 6.57 -9.65
N LEU A 169 9.79 7.39 -8.59
CA LEU A 169 8.78 8.41 -8.31
C LEU A 169 9.41 9.60 -7.56
N VAL A 170 9.10 10.80 -8.06
CA VAL A 170 9.49 12.05 -7.40
C VAL A 170 8.24 12.87 -7.10
N THR A 171 8.07 13.26 -5.83
CA THR A 171 6.90 14.04 -5.41
C THR A 171 7.33 15.30 -4.65
N GLU A 172 6.37 16.18 -4.43
CA GLU A 172 6.47 17.23 -3.42
C GLU A 172 6.64 16.58 -2.02
N GLY A 173 6.98 17.38 -1.02
CA GLY A 173 7.33 16.90 0.31
C GLY A 173 6.14 16.76 1.26
N VAL A 174 5.91 17.85 2.03
CA VAL A 174 5.09 17.80 3.26
C VAL A 174 3.62 17.48 2.99
N ILE A 175 2.98 18.13 2.02
CA ILE A 175 1.56 17.94 1.71
C ILE A 175 1.33 16.51 1.25
N THR A 176 2.15 16.02 0.32
CA THR A 176 2.06 14.66 -0.21
C THR A 176 2.28 13.61 0.87
N VAL A 177 3.33 13.76 1.69
CA VAL A 177 3.62 12.79 2.76
C VAL A 177 2.54 12.77 3.85
N ASN A 178 1.95 13.93 4.20
CA ASN A 178 0.81 13.99 5.12
C ASN A 178 -0.38 13.17 4.61
N LYS A 179 -0.68 13.30 3.33
CA LYS A 179 -1.77 12.55 2.71
C LYS A 179 -1.48 11.05 2.67
N VAL A 180 -0.23 10.66 2.42
CA VAL A 180 0.20 9.25 2.53
C VAL A 180 0.00 8.72 3.95
N VAL A 181 0.32 9.51 4.99
CA VAL A 181 0.11 9.10 6.39
C VAL A 181 -1.37 8.91 6.70
N GLU A 182 -2.25 9.79 6.21
CA GLU A 182 -3.71 9.62 6.34
C GLU A 182 -4.17 8.29 5.74
N TYR A 183 -3.75 8.00 4.51
CA TYR A 183 -4.06 6.73 3.84
C TYR A 183 -3.43 5.52 4.54
N ALA A 184 -2.21 5.64 5.08
CA ALA A 184 -1.56 4.57 5.84
C ALA A 184 -2.35 4.20 7.10
N HIS A 185 -2.86 5.20 7.84
CA HIS A 185 -3.72 4.95 9.00
C HIS A 185 -5.00 4.21 8.61
N ASP A 186 -5.62 4.59 7.49
CA ASP A 186 -6.80 3.89 7.00
C ASP A 186 -6.49 2.45 6.57
N VAL A 187 -5.37 2.24 5.86
CA VAL A 187 -4.92 0.90 5.42
C VAL A 187 -4.65 -0.03 6.62
N ILE A 188 -4.03 0.48 7.69
CA ILE A 188 -3.79 -0.32 8.90
C ILE A 188 -5.11 -0.63 9.61
N GLY A 189 -6.07 0.30 9.59
CA GLY A 189 -7.40 0.16 10.16
C GLY A 189 -8.36 -0.59 9.24
N GLU A 190 -9.41 0.10 8.81
CA GLU A 190 -10.55 -0.47 8.08
C GLU A 190 -10.39 -0.49 6.56
N ASN A 191 -9.37 0.21 6.03
CA ASN A 191 -9.06 0.33 4.59
C ASN A 191 -10.26 0.83 3.75
N ARG A 192 -11.04 1.74 4.28
CA ARG A 192 -12.24 2.31 3.61
C ARG A 192 -11.90 3.26 2.46
N LEU A 193 -10.68 3.81 2.49
CA LEU A 193 -10.24 4.78 1.49
C LEU A 193 -9.44 4.12 0.34
N TYR A 194 -9.39 2.78 0.27
CA TYR A 194 -8.57 2.07 -0.72
C TYR A 194 -8.90 2.48 -2.16
N GLU A 195 -10.18 2.69 -2.51
CA GLU A 195 -10.58 3.13 -3.85
C GLU A 195 -10.04 4.53 -4.20
N LYS A 196 -9.90 5.42 -3.21
CA LYS A 196 -9.43 6.79 -3.45
C LYS A 196 -7.97 6.81 -3.87
N TRP A 197 -7.12 6.04 -3.21
CA TRP A 197 -5.69 6.03 -3.51
C TRP A 197 -5.29 4.97 -4.54
N SER A 198 -5.99 3.82 -4.61
CA SER A 198 -5.62 2.74 -5.52
C SER A 198 -5.83 3.09 -7.00
N TYR A 199 -6.76 3.99 -7.31
CA TYR A 199 -7.01 4.51 -8.66
C TYR A 199 -6.56 5.96 -8.86
N GLY A 200 -6.02 6.60 -7.82
CA GLY A 200 -5.54 7.97 -7.89
C GLY A 200 -4.24 8.10 -8.71
N HIS A 201 -4.05 9.26 -9.31
CA HIS A 201 -2.86 9.58 -10.11
C HIS A 201 -2.05 10.75 -9.53
N ASP A 202 -2.44 11.26 -8.37
CA ASP A 202 -1.66 12.26 -7.64
C ASP A 202 -0.47 11.62 -6.91
N GLY A 203 0.49 12.45 -6.47
CA GLY A 203 1.72 11.96 -5.85
C GLY A 203 1.51 11.11 -4.60
N ALA A 204 0.49 11.40 -3.77
CA ALA A 204 0.19 10.63 -2.58
C ALA A 204 -0.40 9.25 -2.93
N SER A 205 -1.32 9.22 -3.90
CA SER A 205 -1.92 7.99 -4.41
C SER A 205 -0.86 7.07 -5.02
N LEU A 206 0.05 7.62 -5.84
CA LEU A 206 1.14 6.85 -6.44
C LEU A 206 2.11 6.29 -5.40
N ILE A 207 2.44 7.06 -4.34
CA ILE A 207 3.23 6.53 -3.22
C ILE A 207 2.49 5.39 -2.54
N CYS A 208 1.18 5.54 -2.26
CA CYS A 208 0.38 4.50 -1.60
C CYS A 208 0.31 3.22 -2.45
N GLN A 209 0.11 3.32 -3.76
CA GLN A 209 0.15 2.17 -4.68
C GLN A 209 1.49 1.44 -4.59
N LEU A 210 2.61 2.17 -4.63
CA LEU A 210 3.94 1.58 -4.50
C LEU A 210 4.14 0.93 -3.13
N LEU A 211 3.77 1.60 -2.03
CA LEU A 211 4.03 1.12 -0.67
C LEU A 211 3.06 0.01 -0.23
N PHE A 212 1.77 0.10 -0.58
CA PHE A 212 0.74 -0.79 -0.02
C PHE A 212 0.37 -1.92 -0.97
N GLU A 213 0.45 -1.72 -2.29
CA GLU A 213 0.15 -2.77 -3.26
C GLU A 213 1.39 -3.52 -3.74
N GLU A 214 2.50 -2.81 -3.99
CA GLU A 214 3.67 -3.43 -4.59
C GLU A 214 4.76 -3.82 -3.58
N ALA A 215 5.05 -2.99 -2.56
CA ALA A 215 6.17 -3.24 -1.66
C ALA A 215 6.00 -4.51 -0.81
N THR A 216 7.10 -5.24 -0.61
CA THR A 216 7.21 -6.28 0.42
C THR A 216 8.05 -5.81 1.60
N ASP A 217 8.97 -4.89 1.34
CA ASP A 217 9.87 -4.28 2.32
C ASP A 217 9.97 -2.79 2.03
N ILE A 218 9.94 -1.97 3.05
CA ILE A 218 10.05 -0.52 2.92
C ILE A 218 11.21 -0.03 3.76
N ASN A 219 12.15 0.69 3.13
CA ASN A 219 13.25 1.37 3.79
C ASN A 219 12.98 2.88 3.76
N PHE A 220 12.89 3.49 4.94
CA PHE A 220 12.77 4.93 5.06
C PHE A 220 14.13 5.60 5.29
N PHE A 221 14.45 6.58 4.46
CA PHE A 221 15.60 7.46 4.59
C PHE A 221 15.10 8.84 4.98
N VAL A 222 15.34 9.23 6.24
CA VAL A 222 14.81 10.47 6.80
C VAL A 222 15.94 11.46 7.05
N GLY A 223 15.96 12.54 6.28
CA GLY A 223 16.86 13.64 6.53
C GLY A 223 16.35 14.56 7.64
N LYS A 224 17.22 14.90 8.59
CA LYS A 224 16.86 15.70 9.76
C LYS A 224 17.04 17.22 9.58
N ALA A 225 17.34 17.71 8.37
CA ALA A 225 17.43 19.15 8.14
C ALA A 225 16.06 19.81 8.38
N VAL A 226 16.07 20.86 9.17
CA VAL A 226 14.90 21.70 9.42
C VAL A 226 14.85 22.79 8.34
N ASN A 227 13.73 22.91 7.64
CA ASN A 227 13.51 24.00 6.72
C ASN A 227 12.95 25.22 7.50
N PRO A 228 13.67 26.35 7.59
CA PRO A 228 13.16 27.53 8.29
C PRO A 228 11.80 28.03 7.78
N ALA A 229 11.51 27.81 6.48
CA ALA A 229 10.22 28.18 5.91
C ALA A 229 9.06 27.36 6.50
N HIS A 230 9.32 26.17 7.06
CA HIS A 230 8.30 25.35 7.71
C HIS A 230 8.19 25.60 9.23
N GLN A 231 8.97 26.52 9.76
CA GLN A 231 8.93 26.92 11.18
C GLN A 231 8.06 28.16 11.42
N ASN A 232 7.39 28.68 10.38
CA ASN A 232 6.47 29.80 10.56
C ASN A 232 5.30 29.37 11.45
N PRO A 233 5.09 30.03 12.61
CA PRO A 233 4.00 29.72 13.54
C PRO A 233 2.60 29.94 12.92
N ASP A 234 2.51 30.70 11.83
CA ASP A 234 1.28 30.97 11.09
C ASP A 234 0.88 29.85 10.11
N LEU A 235 1.75 28.83 9.93
CA LEU A 235 1.42 27.66 9.11
C LEU A 235 0.58 26.66 9.91
N PRO A 236 -0.43 26.02 9.30
CA PRO A 236 -1.21 24.98 9.95
C PRO A 236 -0.30 23.92 10.59
N ILE A 237 -0.68 23.45 11.78
CA ILE A 237 0.08 22.48 12.61
C ILE A 237 0.51 21.23 11.83
N ASN A 238 -0.21 20.90 10.76
CA ASN A 238 0.06 19.76 9.88
C ASN A 238 1.37 19.85 9.07
N PHE A 239 2.03 21.01 9.02
CA PHE A 239 3.33 21.17 8.35
C PHE A 239 4.53 20.72 9.21
N ASN A 240 4.33 20.42 10.49
CA ASN A 240 5.38 20.01 11.44
C ASN A 240 5.65 18.49 11.48
N ILE A 241 5.40 17.74 10.40
CA ILE A 241 5.58 16.27 10.35
C ILE A 241 6.98 15.82 10.82
N LYS A 242 8.03 16.58 10.51
CA LYS A 242 9.40 16.21 10.91
C LYS A 242 9.62 16.18 12.43
N MET A 243 8.82 16.90 13.19
CA MET A 243 8.89 16.90 14.66
C MET A 243 8.14 15.72 15.29
N ASN A 244 7.19 15.12 14.57
CA ASN A 244 6.38 14.02 15.08
C ASN A 244 6.87 12.62 14.62
N LEU A 245 7.86 12.57 13.71
CA LEU A 245 8.44 11.32 13.18
C LEU A 245 9.85 11.01 13.70
N VAL A 246 10.37 11.78 14.67
CA VAL A 246 11.70 11.58 15.27
C VAL A 246 11.60 11.13 16.73
#